data_5cdfef8d75aec3ab8732ea2c61fb8327
#
_entry.id   5cdfef8d75aec3ab8732ea2c61fb8327
#
_cell.length_a   1.000
_cell.length_b   1.000
_cell.length_c   1.000
_cell.angle_alpha   90.00
_cell.angle_beta   90.00
_cell.angle_gamma   90.00
#
_symmetry.space_group_name_H-M   'P 1'
#
loop_
_entity.id
_entity.type
_entity.pdbx_description
1 polymer ?
#
loop_
_entity_poly.entity_id
_entity_poly.type
_entity_poly.pdbx_seq_one_letter_code
_entity_poly.pdbx_strand_id
1 'polypeptide(L)'
;MASASAFAPSSASGASKAIASRLPTSSIIDFTAMTMTSVASSTSSDTGTTGLDYVSGVSSLPDSYDTYLLDMWGVLHDGSTPYDGVLETIAQLKAKGKSLVILSNSSKRLSYAHKMLQKLNFNIDDFEQIITSGEVSWKMMSGDESLACDAWPVLTDLIARNSKKVYLFGSGDNDEEYCESAGWSLAPIEDADLILARGTFTLNDGNSIVSKTTDGEDAYFAAHDKVLQVAAERKIPMLVANPDRVRPDEGFPPMPGAIGDAYERALAGDNKNVIIGKTDLVRRIGKPHSEVYELALSRKVGDLSNVDSSVIMVGDALETDIIGGKASAVESLWVVADGIHSEAVEGAGGYSNGGAEEILKGFNEEKGYTNEDLVRPTHVVSNFRW
;
A
#
# COMPACT_ATOMS: atom_id res chain seq x y z
N MET A 1 45.87 2.71 17.86
CA MET A 1 45.35 1.40 18.32
C MET A 1 44.06 1.64 19.07
N ALA A 2 42.91 1.52 18.41
CA ALA A 2 41.62 1.58 19.03
C ALA A 2 40.82 0.37 18.53
N SER A 3 40.42 -0.49 19.45
CA SER A 3 39.73 -1.75 19.26
C SER A 3 38.29 -1.54 18.85
N ALA A 4 37.86 -2.13 17.76
CA ALA A 4 36.48 -2.27 17.36
C ALA A 4 35.82 -3.38 18.21
N SER A 5 34.74 -3.06 18.94
CA SER A 5 33.88 -4.06 19.56
C SER A 5 32.69 -4.34 18.66
N ALA A 6 32.60 -5.60 18.20
CA ALA A 6 31.49 -6.11 17.46
C ALA A 6 30.27 -6.29 18.37
N PHE A 7 29.12 -5.72 18.01
CA PHE A 7 27.82 -6.04 18.60
C PHE A 7 27.23 -7.25 17.87
N ALA A 8 27.03 -8.35 18.59
CA ALA A 8 26.26 -9.49 18.14
C ALA A 8 24.75 -9.21 18.35
N PRO A 9 23.85 -9.66 17.45
CA PRO A 9 22.43 -9.50 17.65
C PRO A 9 21.94 -10.49 18.72
N SER A 10 21.26 -9.99 19.75
CA SER A 10 20.54 -10.82 20.73
C SER A 10 19.22 -11.28 20.14
N SER A 11 19.00 -12.59 20.15
CA SER A 11 17.76 -13.25 19.77
C SER A 11 16.59 -12.79 20.69
N ALA A 12 15.69 -11.99 20.15
CA ALA A 12 14.40 -11.68 20.79
C ALA A 12 13.31 -12.60 20.22
N SER A 13 13.28 -13.84 20.67
CA SER A 13 12.14 -14.73 20.48
C SER A 13 11.17 -14.56 21.64
N GLY A 14 10.02 -13.95 21.43
CA GLY A 14 8.96 -13.93 22.44
C GLY A 14 7.89 -12.85 22.34
N ALA A 15 8.07 -11.77 21.60
CA ALA A 15 7.16 -10.62 21.65
C ALA A 15 6.05 -10.60 20.57
N SER A 16 6.15 -11.43 19.52
CA SER A 16 5.29 -11.32 18.33
C SER A 16 3.83 -11.78 18.52
N LYS A 17 3.52 -12.59 19.54
CA LYS A 17 2.14 -13.12 19.74
C LYS A 17 1.16 -12.18 20.46
N ALA A 18 1.64 -11.10 21.07
CA ALA A 18 0.79 -10.20 21.87
C ALA A 18 0.16 -9.05 21.07
N ILE A 19 0.67 -8.75 19.87
CA ILE A 19 0.26 -7.57 19.09
C ILE A 19 -1.07 -7.81 18.37
N ALA A 20 -1.31 -9.03 17.87
CA ALA A 20 -2.54 -9.38 17.15
C ALA A 20 -3.81 -9.35 18.03
N SER A 21 -3.68 -9.37 19.36
CA SER A 21 -4.83 -9.47 20.26
C SER A 21 -5.40 -8.12 20.75
N ARG A 22 -4.78 -6.98 20.42
CA ARG A 22 -5.19 -5.66 20.93
C ARG A 22 -5.82 -4.72 19.90
N LEU A 23 -5.66 -4.97 18.61
CA LEU A 23 -6.53 -4.36 17.62
C LEU A 23 -7.85 -5.15 17.64
N PRO A 24 -9.03 -4.50 17.58
CA PRO A 24 -10.29 -5.22 17.63
C PRO A 24 -10.31 -6.29 16.54
N THR A 25 -10.45 -7.53 16.96
CA THR A 25 -10.27 -8.78 16.19
C THR A 25 -11.26 -9.00 15.03
N SER A 26 -12.00 -8.00 14.60
CA SER A 26 -12.99 -8.15 13.52
C SER A 26 -12.51 -7.64 12.16
N SER A 27 -11.23 -7.33 11.98
CA SER A 27 -10.69 -6.92 10.67
C SER A 27 -9.18 -7.06 10.50
N ILE A 28 -8.49 -7.77 11.39
CA ILE A 28 -7.19 -8.35 11.03
C ILE A 28 -7.56 -9.64 10.31
N ILE A 29 -7.23 -9.72 9.03
CA ILE A 29 -7.30 -10.96 8.27
C ILE A 29 -6.42 -11.94 9.02
N ASP A 30 -7.05 -12.91 9.71
CA ASP A 30 -6.34 -13.98 10.40
C ASP A 30 -5.89 -15.00 9.36
N PHE A 31 -4.78 -14.71 8.68
CA PHE A 31 -4.15 -15.61 7.72
C PHE A 31 -3.67 -16.91 8.35
N THR A 32 -3.65 -17.01 9.70
CA THR A 32 -3.18 -18.20 10.42
C THR A 32 -4.28 -19.25 10.71
N ALA A 33 -5.54 -18.97 10.39
CA ALA A 33 -6.67 -19.86 10.71
C ALA A 33 -7.28 -20.62 9.53
N MET A 34 -6.59 -20.73 8.39
CA MET A 34 -6.96 -21.71 7.37
C MET A 34 -6.47 -23.13 7.76
N THR A 35 -6.99 -23.67 8.87
CA THR A 35 -6.92 -25.10 9.14
C THR A 35 -7.89 -25.81 8.22
N MET A 36 -7.33 -26.64 7.34
CA MET A 36 -8.04 -27.51 6.41
C MET A 36 -9.19 -28.26 7.08
N THR A 37 -10.42 -27.88 6.75
CA THR A 37 -11.55 -28.79 6.87
C THR A 37 -11.79 -29.36 5.47
N SER A 38 -11.42 -30.62 5.28
CA SER A 38 -11.69 -31.38 4.07
C SER A 38 -13.19 -31.41 3.82
N VAL A 39 -13.69 -30.74 2.81
CA VAL A 39 -15.04 -30.91 2.29
C VAL A 39 -14.97 -31.81 1.07
N ALA A 40 -15.64 -32.95 1.21
CA ALA A 40 -15.78 -33.96 0.19
C ALA A 40 -16.43 -33.39 -1.08
N SER A 41 -15.86 -33.77 -2.22
CA SER A 41 -16.31 -33.47 -3.58
C SER A 41 -17.79 -33.82 -3.82
N SER A 42 -18.54 -32.85 -4.32
CA SER A 42 -19.70 -33.11 -5.15
C SER A 42 -19.49 -32.47 -6.52
N THR A 43 -19.33 -33.33 -7.51
CA THR A 43 -19.20 -33.03 -8.92
C THR A 43 -20.46 -32.35 -9.46
N SER A 44 -20.35 -31.13 -9.96
CA SER A 44 -21.24 -30.62 -11.00
C SER A 44 -20.39 -29.89 -12.05
N SER A 45 -20.44 -30.46 -13.25
CA SER A 45 -19.79 -29.98 -14.44
C SER A 45 -20.36 -28.64 -14.90
N ASP A 46 -19.57 -27.57 -14.75
CA ASP A 46 -19.77 -26.39 -15.60
C ASP A 46 -18.44 -26.07 -16.29
N THR A 47 -18.41 -26.24 -17.61
CA THR A 47 -17.23 -26.08 -18.45
C THR A 47 -17.11 -24.64 -18.91
N GLY A 48 -16.76 -23.74 -17.96
CA GLY A 48 -16.19 -22.44 -18.25
C GLY A 48 -14.70 -22.49 -17.90
N THR A 49 -13.81 -22.50 -18.88
CA THR A 49 -12.36 -22.44 -18.71
C THR A 49 -11.96 -21.17 -17.99
N THR A 50 -11.85 -21.24 -16.67
CA THR A 50 -11.49 -20.12 -15.77
C THR A 50 -10.04 -20.20 -15.32
N GLY A 51 -9.13 -20.75 -16.12
CA GLY A 51 -7.71 -20.80 -15.79
C GLY A 51 -7.08 -19.41 -15.81
N LEU A 52 -6.20 -19.14 -14.83
CA LEU A 52 -5.32 -17.98 -14.89
C LEU A 52 -4.33 -18.14 -16.06
N ASP A 53 -3.91 -17.01 -16.66
CA ASP A 53 -2.88 -17.03 -17.70
C ASP A 53 -1.49 -16.96 -17.07
N TYR A 54 -0.85 -18.11 -16.93
CA TYR A 54 0.47 -18.26 -16.36
C TYR A 54 1.55 -18.01 -17.39
N VAL A 55 2.42 -17.03 -17.13
CA VAL A 55 3.57 -16.71 -17.98
C VAL A 55 4.87 -17.19 -17.31
N SER A 56 5.83 -17.69 -18.11
CA SER A 56 7.08 -18.22 -17.59
C SER A 56 8.07 -17.13 -17.12
N GLY A 57 7.85 -15.90 -17.56
CA GLY A 57 8.65 -14.73 -17.24
C GLY A 57 8.15 -13.51 -18.02
N VAL A 58 8.71 -12.35 -17.73
CA VAL A 58 8.34 -11.09 -18.39
C VAL A 58 8.56 -11.14 -19.91
N SER A 59 9.57 -11.89 -20.35
CA SER A 59 9.84 -12.12 -21.78
C SER A 59 8.72 -12.83 -22.55
N SER A 60 7.82 -13.51 -21.83
CA SER A 60 6.68 -14.24 -22.42
C SER A 60 5.42 -13.36 -22.56
N LEU A 61 5.44 -12.15 -22.00
CA LEU A 61 4.33 -11.21 -22.15
C LEU A 61 4.19 -10.73 -23.60
N PRO A 62 2.97 -10.37 -24.05
CA PRO A 62 2.75 -9.74 -25.34
C PRO A 62 3.63 -8.51 -25.56
N ASP A 63 4.23 -8.39 -26.73
CA ASP A 63 5.04 -7.21 -27.10
C ASP A 63 4.19 -5.92 -27.21
N SER A 64 2.87 -6.01 -27.16
CA SER A 64 1.93 -4.87 -27.17
C SER A 64 2.01 -4.01 -25.91
N TYR A 65 2.54 -4.52 -24.81
CA TYR A 65 2.74 -3.69 -23.61
C TYR A 65 3.93 -2.75 -23.82
N ASP A 66 3.65 -1.45 -23.91
CA ASP A 66 4.66 -0.40 -24.08
C ASP A 66 5.03 0.26 -22.74
N THR A 67 4.09 0.28 -21.78
CA THR A 67 4.27 0.90 -20.45
C THR A 67 4.06 -0.11 -19.35
N TYR A 68 5.02 -0.19 -18.44
CA TYR A 68 4.99 -1.02 -17.25
C TYR A 68 4.87 -0.13 -16.01
N LEU A 69 3.76 -0.22 -15.29
CA LEU A 69 3.60 0.37 -13.97
C LEU A 69 4.09 -0.65 -12.94
N LEU A 70 5.15 -0.33 -12.23
CA LEU A 70 5.86 -1.28 -11.37
C LEU A 70 5.63 -0.93 -9.90
N ASP A 71 5.11 -1.86 -9.10
CA ASP A 71 5.24 -1.73 -7.67
C ASP A 71 6.69 -1.92 -7.24
N MET A 72 7.04 -1.47 -6.03
CA MET A 72 8.40 -1.58 -5.51
C MET A 72 8.57 -2.80 -4.61
N TRP A 73 7.89 -2.83 -3.48
CA TRP A 73 8.01 -3.91 -2.50
C TRP A 73 7.21 -5.12 -2.96
N GLY A 74 7.83 -6.30 -2.97
CA GLY A 74 7.18 -7.52 -3.49
C GLY A 74 7.36 -7.73 -4.99
N VAL A 75 7.89 -6.73 -5.72
CA VAL A 75 8.17 -6.79 -7.17
C VAL A 75 9.63 -6.50 -7.48
N LEU A 76 10.14 -5.36 -7.04
CA LEU A 76 11.52 -4.94 -7.34
C LEU A 76 12.51 -5.33 -6.24
N HIS A 77 12.08 -5.30 -4.96
CA HIS A 77 12.93 -5.56 -3.81
C HIS A 77 12.13 -5.97 -2.56
N ASP A 78 12.84 -6.53 -1.58
CA ASP A 78 12.32 -6.93 -0.26
C ASP A 78 12.49 -5.84 0.83
N GLY A 79 12.87 -4.64 0.46
CA GLY A 79 13.24 -3.53 1.36
C GLY A 79 14.74 -3.46 1.68
N SER A 80 15.52 -4.52 1.42
CA SER A 80 16.94 -4.64 1.74
C SER A 80 17.79 -4.94 0.51
N THR A 81 17.28 -5.78 -0.37
CA THR A 81 17.95 -6.25 -1.59
C THR A 81 16.98 -6.30 -2.76
N PRO A 82 17.45 -6.06 -4.00
CA PRO A 82 16.65 -6.36 -5.19
C PRO A 82 16.38 -7.87 -5.25
N TYR A 83 15.20 -8.24 -5.75
CA TYR A 83 14.97 -9.66 -6.06
C TYR A 83 15.86 -10.12 -7.21
N ASP A 84 16.18 -11.42 -7.22
CA ASP A 84 17.05 -12.02 -8.24
C ASP A 84 16.48 -11.82 -9.64
N GLY A 85 17.31 -11.36 -10.58
CA GLY A 85 16.95 -11.17 -12.00
C GLY A 85 16.18 -9.88 -12.31
N VAL A 86 15.76 -9.10 -11.30
CA VAL A 86 14.96 -7.86 -11.52
C VAL A 86 15.76 -6.80 -12.27
N LEU A 87 17.02 -6.57 -11.87
CA LEU A 87 17.87 -5.56 -12.55
C LEU A 87 18.09 -5.92 -14.02
N GLU A 88 18.26 -7.21 -14.33
CA GLU A 88 18.36 -7.69 -15.72
C GLU A 88 17.03 -7.48 -16.47
N THR A 89 15.90 -7.80 -15.84
CA THR A 89 14.57 -7.60 -16.44
C THR A 89 14.33 -6.14 -16.81
N ILE A 90 14.69 -5.21 -15.93
CA ILE A 90 14.61 -3.76 -16.20
C ILE A 90 15.48 -3.40 -17.41
N ALA A 91 16.74 -3.88 -17.44
CA ALA A 91 17.65 -3.62 -18.56
C ALA A 91 17.11 -4.18 -19.88
N GLN A 92 16.51 -5.36 -19.90
CA GLN A 92 15.89 -5.98 -21.07
C GLN A 92 14.65 -5.19 -21.56
N LEU A 93 13.79 -4.77 -20.65
CA LEU A 93 12.63 -3.93 -20.98
C LEU A 93 13.07 -2.58 -21.59
N LYS A 94 14.08 -1.93 -21.00
CA LYS A 94 14.65 -0.69 -21.54
C LYS A 94 15.28 -0.91 -22.93
N ALA A 95 16.01 -2.02 -23.11
CA ALA A 95 16.60 -2.36 -24.42
C ALA A 95 15.51 -2.58 -25.51
N LYS A 96 14.31 -3.01 -25.13
CA LYS A 96 13.13 -3.10 -26.00
C LYS A 96 12.39 -1.77 -26.17
N GLY A 97 12.87 -0.69 -25.56
CA GLY A 97 12.24 0.64 -25.64
C GLY A 97 10.95 0.79 -24.83
N LYS A 98 10.74 -0.07 -23.83
CA LYS A 98 9.55 0.01 -22.97
C LYS A 98 9.68 1.16 -21.97
N SER A 99 8.55 1.80 -21.66
CA SER A 99 8.41 2.82 -20.64
C SER A 99 8.23 2.17 -19.26
N LEU A 100 9.01 2.59 -18.27
CA LEU A 100 8.92 2.07 -16.90
C LEU A 100 8.54 3.18 -15.95
N VAL A 101 7.45 2.98 -15.21
CA VAL A 101 6.96 3.92 -14.21
C VAL A 101 6.84 3.19 -12.87
N ILE A 102 7.46 3.70 -11.83
CA ILE A 102 7.26 3.17 -10.48
C ILE A 102 6.00 3.79 -9.88
N LEU A 103 5.12 2.94 -9.35
CA LEU A 103 3.89 3.32 -8.67
C LEU A 103 3.81 2.63 -7.31
N SER A 104 4.15 3.37 -6.23
CA SER A 104 4.32 2.81 -4.89
C SER A 104 3.41 3.46 -3.85
N ASN A 105 2.90 2.65 -2.93
CA ASN A 105 2.15 3.09 -1.75
C ASN A 105 3.04 3.63 -0.61
N SER A 106 4.36 3.74 -0.82
CA SER A 106 5.26 4.31 0.18
C SER A 106 4.84 5.72 0.61
N SER A 107 4.71 5.96 1.92
CA SER A 107 4.43 7.29 2.50
C SER A 107 5.63 8.25 2.48
N LYS A 108 6.76 7.82 1.92
CA LYS A 108 7.99 8.63 1.84
C LYS A 108 7.96 9.55 0.62
N ARG A 109 8.72 10.67 0.73
CA ARG A 109 8.93 11.60 -0.38
C ARG A 109 9.71 10.94 -1.52
N LEU A 110 9.56 11.49 -2.73
CA LEU A 110 10.29 11.05 -3.92
C LEU A 110 11.81 11.01 -3.70
N SER A 111 12.36 12.01 -3.01
CA SER A 111 13.80 12.07 -2.70
C SER A 111 14.29 10.88 -1.86
N TYR A 112 13.46 10.32 -1.01
CA TYR A 112 13.77 9.11 -0.25
C TYR A 112 13.73 7.87 -1.16
N ALA A 113 12.70 7.76 -2.00
CA ALA A 113 12.60 6.65 -2.96
C ALA A 113 13.81 6.60 -3.90
N HIS A 114 14.26 7.75 -4.41
CA HIS A 114 15.49 7.83 -5.23
C HIS A 114 16.71 7.30 -4.49
N LYS A 115 16.97 7.77 -3.26
CA LYS A 115 18.11 7.31 -2.46
C LYS A 115 18.06 5.81 -2.18
N MET A 116 16.87 5.29 -1.89
CA MET A 116 16.68 3.87 -1.62
C MET A 116 16.95 3.03 -2.87
N LEU A 117 16.36 3.38 -4.00
CA LEU A 117 16.57 2.67 -5.27
C LEU A 117 18.04 2.69 -5.69
N GLN A 118 18.72 3.84 -5.58
CA GLN A 118 20.17 3.94 -5.85
C GLN A 118 21.00 3.05 -4.92
N LYS A 119 20.66 3.00 -3.62
CA LYS A 119 21.32 2.11 -2.65
C LYS A 119 21.14 0.63 -3.02
N LEU A 120 20.02 0.29 -3.65
CA LEU A 120 19.73 -1.06 -4.15
C LEU A 120 20.24 -1.30 -5.58
N ASN A 121 21.12 -0.43 -6.09
CA ASN A 121 21.74 -0.49 -7.42
C ASN A 121 20.76 -0.35 -8.61
N PHE A 122 19.58 0.20 -8.40
CA PHE A 122 18.75 0.61 -9.53
C PHE A 122 19.25 1.91 -10.14
N ASN A 123 19.27 1.98 -11.47
CA ASN A 123 19.51 3.23 -12.18
C ASN A 123 18.20 4.03 -12.27
N ILE A 124 18.14 5.18 -11.62
CA ILE A 124 16.96 6.03 -11.58
C ILE A 124 16.53 6.50 -12.98
N ASP A 125 17.46 6.69 -13.88
CA ASP A 125 17.19 7.15 -15.25
C ASP A 125 16.52 6.08 -16.12
N ASP A 126 16.41 4.84 -15.65
CA ASP A 126 15.65 3.79 -16.33
C ASP A 126 14.13 3.99 -16.15
N PHE A 127 13.70 4.77 -15.17
CA PHE A 127 12.29 5.05 -14.90
C PHE A 127 11.91 6.44 -15.39
N GLU A 128 10.89 6.52 -16.24
CA GLU A 128 10.36 7.79 -16.74
C GLU A 128 9.71 8.61 -15.61
N GLN A 129 9.10 7.91 -14.66
CA GLN A 129 8.47 8.52 -13.51
C GLN A 129 8.53 7.61 -12.28
N ILE A 130 8.65 8.20 -11.10
CA ILE A 130 8.54 7.52 -9.81
C ILE A 130 7.49 8.24 -8.99
N ILE A 131 6.40 7.54 -8.68
CA ILE A 131 5.26 8.06 -7.93
C ILE A 131 5.19 7.32 -6.61
N THR A 132 5.22 8.09 -5.50
CA THR A 132 4.96 7.56 -4.16
C THR A 132 3.73 8.22 -3.59
N SER A 133 2.90 7.48 -2.86
CA SER A 133 1.73 8.05 -2.18
C SER A 133 2.11 9.19 -1.24
N GLY A 134 3.30 9.12 -0.61
CA GLY A 134 3.82 10.19 0.24
C GLY A 134 4.14 11.47 -0.53
N GLU A 135 4.68 11.38 -1.76
CA GLU A 135 4.91 12.56 -2.58
C GLU A 135 3.60 13.19 -3.04
N VAL A 136 2.64 12.36 -3.47
CA VAL A 136 1.31 12.84 -3.88
C VAL A 136 0.60 13.51 -2.70
N SER A 137 0.59 12.89 -1.52
CA SER A 137 0.00 13.47 -0.31
C SER A 137 0.64 14.81 0.08
N TRP A 138 1.97 14.88 -0.05
CA TRP A 138 2.70 16.14 0.22
C TRP A 138 2.32 17.25 -0.76
N LYS A 139 2.26 16.94 -2.06
CA LYS A 139 1.81 17.88 -3.09
C LYS A 139 0.39 18.35 -2.84
N MET A 140 -0.53 17.45 -2.48
CA MET A 140 -1.90 17.82 -2.11
C MET A 140 -1.91 18.79 -0.92
N MET A 141 -1.16 18.50 0.15
CA MET A 141 -1.07 19.35 1.33
C MET A 141 -0.44 20.72 1.01
N SER A 142 0.54 20.77 0.11
CA SER A 142 1.17 22.02 -0.31
C SER A 142 0.30 22.90 -1.22
N GLY A 143 -0.79 22.33 -1.77
CA GLY A 143 -1.62 23.02 -2.75
C GLY A 143 -1.00 23.08 -4.13
N ASP A 144 -0.21 22.06 -4.51
CA ASP A 144 0.38 21.97 -5.85
C ASP A 144 -0.72 21.83 -6.91
N GLU A 145 -0.84 22.83 -7.77
CA GLU A 145 -1.86 22.92 -8.82
C GLU A 145 -1.74 21.80 -9.87
N SER A 146 -0.58 21.12 -9.97
CA SER A 146 -0.39 20.00 -10.89
C SER A 146 -1.18 18.74 -10.45
N LEU A 147 -1.56 18.69 -9.16
CA LEU A 147 -2.48 17.71 -8.63
C LEU A 147 -3.80 18.43 -8.42
N ALA A 148 -4.84 18.10 -9.19
CA ALA A 148 -6.16 18.65 -8.98
C ALA A 148 -6.60 18.37 -7.53
N CYS A 149 -6.36 19.34 -6.63
CA CYS A 149 -6.88 19.33 -5.25
C CYS A 149 -8.41 19.22 -5.22
N ASP A 150 -9.06 19.43 -6.35
CA ASP A 150 -10.48 19.17 -6.59
C ASP A 150 -10.92 17.73 -6.26
N ALA A 151 -9.99 16.78 -6.22
CA ALA A 151 -10.27 15.42 -5.78
C ALA A 151 -10.67 15.31 -4.30
N TRP A 152 -10.37 16.32 -3.47
CA TRP A 152 -10.80 16.37 -2.07
C TRP A 152 -11.12 17.80 -1.62
N PRO A 153 -12.37 18.27 -1.82
CA PRO A 153 -12.81 19.63 -1.48
C PRO A 153 -12.49 20.04 -0.04
N VAL A 154 -12.55 19.10 0.90
CA VAL A 154 -12.23 19.33 2.31
C VAL A 154 -10.79 19.86 2.48
N LEU A 155 -9.82 19.28 1.77
CA LEU A 155 -8.43 19.74 1.85
C LEU A 155 -8.24 21.09 1.16
N THR A 156 -8.92 21.33 0.05
CA THR A 156 -8.91 22.63 -0.65
C THR A 156 -9.38 23.75 0.28
N ASP A 157 -10.45 23.52 1.02
CA ASP A 157 -10.97 24.48 2.01
C ASP A 157 -9.99 24.70 3.16
N LEU A 158 -9.31 23.66 3.64
CA LEU A 158 -8.30 23.78 4.69
C LEU A 158 -7.06 24.55 4.22
N ILE A 159 -6.61 24.31 2.99
CA ILE A 159 -5.45 25.02 2.41
C ILE A 159 -5.72 26.53 2.29
N ALA A 160 -6.96 26.91 1.95
CA ALA A 160 -7.37 28.32 1.83
C ALA A 160 -7.38 29.06 3.18
N ARG A 161 -7.35 28.35 4.32
CA ARG A 161 -7.34 28.96 5.66
C ARG A 161 -5.96 29.47 6.04
N ASN A 162 -5.92 30.52 6.88
CA ASN A 162 -4.64 31.04 7.39
C ASN A 162 -3.97 30.16 8.44
N SER A 163 -4.70 29.22 9.05
CA SER A 163 -4.15 28.26 10.02
C SER A 163 -4.19 26.87 9.39
N LYS A 164 -3.01 26.23 9.25
CA LYS A 164 -2.81 24.90 8.71
C LYS A 164 -2.15 24.06 9.80
N LYS A 165 -2.98 23.53 10.70
CA LYS A 165 -2.55 22.72 11.84
C LYS A 165 -2.81 21.26 11.59
N VAL A 166 -1.79 20.41 11.77
CA VAL A 166 -1.88 18.98 11.50
C VAL A 166 -1.44 18.17 12.72
N TYR A 167 -2.25 17.15 13.06
CA TYR A 167 -1.84 16.09 13.96
C TYR A 167 -1.24 14.93 13.16
N LEU A 168 -0.13 14.37 13.63
CA LEU A 168 0.64 13.42 12.83
C LEU A 168 0.73 12.02 13.47
N PHE A 169 0.27 11.01 12.73
CA PHE A 169 0.68 9.63 12.89
C PHE A 169 1.92 9.41 12.00
N GLY A 170 3.08 9.34 12.64
CA GLY A 170 4.37 9.49 11.99
C GLY A 170 5.08 8.18 11.67
N SER A 171 6.01 8.28 10.73
CA SER A 171 6.92 7.20 10.34
C SER A 171 8.18 7.13 11.22
N GLY A 172 8.38 8.13 12.11
CA GLY A 172 9.59 8.27 12.91
C GLY A 172 10.79 8.86 12.16
N ASP A 173 10.60 9.27 10.91
CA ASP A 173 11.69 9.77 10.07
C ASP A 173 11.22 10.94 9.21
N ASN A 174 11.87 12.11 9.36
CA ASN A 174 11.58 13.38 8.66
C ASN A 174 10.10 13.82 8.75
N ASP A 175 9.46 13.54 9.86
CA ASP A 175 8.02 13.74 10.03
C ASP A 175 7.67 15.23 10.13
N GLU A 176 8.43 16.01 10.90
CA GLU A 176 8.25 17.45 11.07
C GLU A 176 8.57 18.20 9.77
N GLU A 177 9.74 17.92 9.16
CA GLU A 177 10.13 18.50 7.88
C GLU A 177 9.09 18.24 6.78
N TYR A 178 8.49 17.03 6.76
CA TYR A 178 7.44 16.70 5.80
C TYR A 178 6.24 17.64 5.92
N CYS A 179 5.75 17.89 7.13
CA CYS A 179 4.60 18.77 7.37
C CYS A 179 4.95 20.24 7.11
N GLU A 180 6.08 20.71 7.67
CA GLU A 180 6.52 22.10 7.54
C GLU A 180 6.80 22.51 6.10
N SER A 181 7.47 21.65 5.34
CA SER A 181 7.74 21.92 3.91
C SER A 181 6.48 21.91 3.04
N ALA A 182 5.38 21.29 3.50
CA ALA A 182 4.06 21.40 2.89
C ALA A 182 3.27 22.63 3.37
N GLY A 183 3.85 23.45 4.25
CA GLY A 183 3.23 24.66 4.82
C GLY A 183 2.25 24.38 5.97
N TRP A 184 2.40 23.25 6.68
CA TRP A 184 1.59 22.86 7.83
C TRP A 184 2.42 22.81 9.11
N SER A 185 1.83 23.26 10.23
CA SER A 185 2.43 23.18 11.55
C SER A 185 1.84 22.05 12.35
N LEU A 186 2.69 21.29 13.06
CA LEU A 186 2.20 20.27 13.99
C LEU A 186 1.39 20.90 15.13
N ALA A 187 0.34 20.24 15.55
CA ALA A 187 -0.52 20.72 16.63
C ALA A 187 -1.17 19.56 17.40
N PRO A 188 -1.50 19.78 18.70
CA PRO A 188 -2.34 18.86 19.46
C PRO A 188 -3.67 18.54 18.75
N ILE A 189 -4.19 17.35 19.00
CA ILE A 189 -5.42 16.88 18.31
C ILE A 189 -6.62 17.80 18.61
N GLU A 190 -6.62 18.49 19.75
CA GLU A 190 -7.62 19.44 20.14
C GLU A 190 -7.63 20.71 19.26
N ASP A 191 -6.50 21.06 18.66
CA ASP A 191 -6.29 22.24 17.84
C ASP A 191 -6.09 21.93 16.35
N ALA A 192 -5.92 20.68 15.98
CA ALA A 192 -5.61 20.27 14.61
C ALA A 192 -6.80 20.51 13.66
N ASP A 193 -6.51 20.93 12.43
CA ASP A 193 -7.45 21.05 11.31
C ASP A 193 -7.47 19.79 10.44
N LEU A 194 -6.37 19.03 10.44
CA LEU A 194 -6.15 17.83 9.63
C LEU A 194 -5.42 16.78 10.46
N ILE A 195 -5.67 15.52 10.18
CA ILE A 195 -4.83 14.40 10.61
C ILE A 195 -4.07 13.89 9.40
N LEU A 196 -2.76 13.70 9.54
CA LEU A 196 -1.93 13.02 8.55
C LEU A 196 -1.50 11.66 9.10
N ALA A 197 -1.92 10.58 8.42
CA ALA A 197 -1.46 9.22 8.70
C ALA A 197 -0.42 8.80 7.65
N ARG A 198 0.88 8.90 7.99
CA ARG A 198 1.99 8.50 7.12
C ARG A 198 2.89 7.42 7.71
N GLY A 199 2.63 7.01 8.94
CA GLY A 199 3.35 5.95 9.62
C GLY A 199 2.60 5.45 10.84
N THR A 200 3.13 4.39 11.46
CA THR A 200 2.55 3.73 12.64
C THR A 200 3.55 3.63 13.79
N PHE A 201 4.60 4.47 13.77
CA PHE A 201 5.69 4.40 14.75
C PHE A 201 5.63 5.49 15.80
N THR A 202 5.13 6.67 15.44
CA THR A 202 5.07 7.84 16.33
C THR A 202 3.72 8.54 16.26
N LEU A 203 3.34 9.17 17.36
CA LEU A 203 2.27 10.16 17.45
C LEU A 203 2.94 11.50 17.78
N ASN A 204 2.75 12.51 16.96
CA ASN A 204 3.44 13.78 17.11
C ASN A 204 2.44 14.95 17.03
N ASP A 205 2.39 15.74 18.10
CA ASP A 205 1.52 16.91 18.26
C ASP A 205 2.29 18.25 18.20
N GLY A 206 3.58 18.20 17.83
CA GLY A 206 4.47 19.37 17.81
C GLY A 206 5.05 19.75 19.17
N ASN A 207 4.45 19.31 20.28
CA ASN A 207 4.95 19.57 21.64
C ASN A 207 5.53 18.28 22.27
N SER A 208 4.99 17.14 21.88
CA SER A 208 5.39 15.83 22.40
C SER A 208 5.34 14.76 21.30
N ILE A 209 6.16 13.74 21.47
CA ILE A 209 6.18 12.56 20.59
C ILE A 209 6.00 11.33 21.48
N VAL A 210 5.02 10.49 21.15
CA VAL A 210 4.88 9.15 21.72
C VAL A 210 5.33 8.15 20.67
N SER A 211 6.36 7.37 20.99
CA SER A 211 6.99 6.44 20.05
C SER A 211 6.85 5.00 20.52
N LYS A 212 6.53 4.09 19.61
CA LYS A 212 6.52 2.64 19.90
C LYS A 212 7.88 2.15 20.40
N THR A 213 8.96 2.71 19.85
CA THR A 213 10.33 2.25 20.16
C THR A 213 10.81 2.72 21.52
N THR A 214 10.54 3.99 21.90
CA THR A 214 11.05 4.59 23.14
C THR A 214 10.10 4.47 24.31
N ASP A 215 8.79 4.62 24.07
CA ASP A 215 7.76 4.66 25.11
C ASP A 215 7.02 3.32 25.26
N GLY A 216 7.21 2.42 24.30
CA GLY A 216 6.60 1.10 24.23
C GLY A 216 5.21 1.09 23.59
N GLU A 217 4.81 -0.10 23.12
CA GLU A 217 3.57 -0.28 22.37
C GLU A 217 2.32 0.02 23.20
N ASP A 218 2.30 -0.33 24.48
CA ASP A 218 1.13 -0.09 25.35
C ASP A 218 0.85 1.41 25.49
N ALA A 219 1.89 2.23 25.68
CA ALA A 219 1.76 3.68 25.76
C ALA A 219 1.32 4.28 24.40
N TYR A 220 1.91 3.77 23.31
CA TYR A 220 1.55 4.19 21.97
C TYR A 220 0.07 3.90 21.67
N PHE A 221 -0.40 2.66 21.88
CA PHE A 221 -1.79 2.30 21.56
C PHE A 221 -2.81 3.00 22.46
N ALA A 222 -2.48 3.21 23.75
CA ALA A 222 -3.35 3.99 24.63
C ALA A 222 -3.50 5.45 24.16
N ALA A 223 -2.42 6.07 23.70
CA ALA A 223 -2.45 7.41 23.13
C ALA A 223 -3.16 7.45 21.77
N HIS A 224 -2.90 6.47 20.90
CA HIS A 224 -3.54 6.29 19.60
C HIS A 224 -5.07 6.26 19.72
N ASP A 225 -5.61 5.41 20.59
CA ASP A 225 -7.05 5.26 20.75
C ASP A 225 -7.70 6.55 21.30
N LYS A 226 -7.03 7.21 22.24
CA LYS A 226 -7.49 8.51 22.76
C LYS A 226 -7.53 9.59 21.67
N VAL A 227 -6.49 9.65 20.83
CA VAL A 227 -6.41 10.60 19.71
C VAL A 227 -7.53 10.36 18.71
N LEU A 228 -7.78 9.10 18.32
CA LEU A 228 -8.85 8.77 17.38
C LEU A 228 -10.24 9.07 17.95
N GLN A 229 -10.45 8.90 19.26
CA GLN A 229 -11.69 9.27 19.90
C GLN A 229 -11.94 10.79 19.83
N VAL A 230 -10.96 11.61 20.24
CA VAL A 230 -11.07 13.08 20.16
C VAL A 230 -11.25 13.54 18.71
N ALA A 231 -10.51 12.94 17.79
CA ALA A 231 -10.63 13.23 16.37
C ALA A 231 -12.04 12.95 15.84
N ALA A 232 -12.65 11.83 16.24
CA ALA A 232 -13.98 11.43 15.81
C ALA A 232 -15.07 12.36 16.38
N GLU A 233 -14.96 12.76 17.65
CA GLU A 233 -15.86 13.72 18.28
C GLU A 233 -15.83 15.09 17.56
N ARG A 234 -14.63 15.52 17.12
CA ARG A 234 -14.42 16.77 16.38
C ARG A 234 -14.65 16.65 14.88
N LYS A 235 -14.77 15.42 14.34
CA LYS A 235 -14.87 15.14 12.91
C LYS A 235 -13.73 15.75 12.10
N ILE A 236 -12.49 15.58 12.57
CA ILE A 236 -11.31 16.11 11.90
C ILE A 236 -11.04 15.28 10.64
N PRO A 237 -10.86 15.90 9.45
CA PRO A 237 -10.51 15.13 8.25
C PRO A 237 -9.13 14.46 8.39
N MET A 238 -8.99 13.27 7.80
CA MET A 238 -7.75 12.48 7.83
C MET A 238 -7.26 12.21 6.41
N LEU A 239 -6.00 12.58 6.14
CA LEU A 239 -5.27 12.19 4.95
C LEU A 239 -4.38 10.98 5.27
N VAL A 240 -4.59 9.88 4.59
CA VAL A 240 -3.81 8.65 4.72
C VAL A 240 -2.83 8.56 3.55
N ALA A 241 -1.54 8.77 3.83
CA ALA A 241 -0.48 8.85 2.82
C ALA A 241 0.09 7.49 2.39
N ASN A 242 -0.49 6.40 2.88
CA ASN A 242 -0.26 5.04 2.44
C ASN A 242 -1.51 4.21 2.75
N PRO A 243 -2.25 3.72 1.75
CA PRO A 243 -3.50 3.01 1.97
C PRO A 243 -3.34 1.56 2.41
N ASP A 244 -2.11 0.99 2.37
CA ASP A 244 -1.85 -0.37 2.80
C ASP A 244 -2.23 -0.56 4.26
N ARG A 245 -2.87 -1.70 4.59
CA ARG A 245 -3.28 -2.04 5.94
C ARG A 245 -2.19 -2.73 6.73
N VAL A 246 -1.41 -3.55 6.05
CA VAL A 246 -0.30 -4.33 6.61
C VAL A 246 0.91 -4.26 5.68
N ARG A 247 2.08 -4.53 6.25
CA ARG A 247 3.35 -4.64 5.52
C ARG A 247 3.64 -6.12 5.22
N PRO A 248 4.26 -6.47 4.09
CA PRO A 248 4.47 -7.86 3.67
C PRO A 248 5.64 -8.56 4.38
N ASP A 249 6.10 -8.09 5.54
CA ASP A 249 7.12 -8.74 6.35
C ASP A 249 6.52 -9.57 7.48
N GLU A 250 7.36 -10.34 8.15
CA GLU A 250 6.95 -11.27 9.20
C GLU A 250 6.03 -10.61 10.23
N GLY A 251 4.88 -11.25 10.48
CA GLY A 251 3.88 -10.78 11.42
C GLY A 251 2.93 -9.69 10.88
N PHE A 252 3.03 -9.34 9.61
CA PHE A 252 2.14 -8.37 8.93
C PHE A 252 1.89 -7.11 9.76
N PRO A 253 2.94 -6.33 10.12
CA PRO A 253 2.77 -5.16 10.98
C PRO A 253 1.87 -4.11 10.33
N PRO A 254 1.05 -3.41 11.14
CA PRO A 254 0.08 -2.46 10.61
C PRO A 254 0.75 -1.28 9.88
N MET A 255 0.06 -0.81 8.84
CA MET A 255 0.42 0.33 8.01
C MET A 255 -0.62 1.46 8.16
N PRO A 256 -0.38 2.67 7.64
CA PRO A 256 -1.27 3.82 7.83
C PRO A 256 -2.71 3.59 7.39
N GLY A 257 -2.97 2.72 6.39
CA GLY A 257 -4.33 2.33 6.01
C GLY A 257 -5.14 1.76 7.18
N ALA A 258 -4.51 1.01 8.09
CA ALA A 258 -5.16 0.47 9.28
C ALA A 258 -5.58 1.59 10.27
N ILE A 259 -4.83 2.71 10.33
CA ILE A 259 -5.22 3.89 11.13
C ILE A 259 -6.48 4.53 10.54
N GLY A 260 -6.52 4.67 9.20
CA GLY A 260 -7.72 5.16 8.50
C GLY A 260 -8.95 4.31 8.80
N ASP A 261 -8.80 2.97 8.77
CA ASP A 261 -9.89 2.04 9.11
C ASP A 261 -10.33 2.17 10.58
N ALA A 262 -9.38 2.31 11.51
CA ALA A 262 -9.67 2.51 12.93
C ALA A 262 -10.40 3.84 13.16
N TYR A 263 -10.01 4.90 12.46
CA TYR A 263 -10.66 6.20 12.53
C TYR A 263 -12.10 6.16 12.00
N GLU A 264 -12.35 5.49 10.87
CA GLU A 264 -13.70 5.33 10.35
C GLU A 264 -14.62 4.55 11.32
N ARG A 265 -14.08 3.55 12.04
CA ARG A 265 -14.82 2.87 13.10
C ARG A 265 -15.13 3.81 14.28
N ALA A 266 -14.16 4.65 14.68
CA ALA A 266 -14.37 5.64 15.73
C ALA A 266 -15.45 6.66 15.33
N LEU A 267 -15.45 7.13 14.08
CA LEU A 267 -16.50 8.01 13.53
C LEU A 267 -17.91 7.36 13.54
N ALA A 268 -17.96 6.05 13.32
CA ALA A 268 -19.22 5.30 13.32
C ALA A 268 -19.80 5.06 14.72
N GLY A 269 -18.98 5.16 15.77
CA GLY A 269 -19.38 4.89 17.16
C GLY A 269 -19.96 3.49 17.33
N ASP A 270 -21.19 3.38 17.83
CA ASP A 270 -21.86 2.08 18.05
C ASP A 270 -22.38 1.41 16.76
N ASN A 271 -22.27 2.04 15.60
CA ASN A 271 -22.71 1.47 14.34
C ASN A 271 -21.75 0.38 13.86
N LYS A 272 -22.07 -0.88 14.15
CA LYS A 272 -21.29 -2.05 13.75
C LYS A 272 -21.30 -2.35 12.24
N ASN A 273 -22.21 -1.71 11.48
CA ASN A 273 -22.37 -1.93 10.04
C ASN A 273 -21.67 -0.84 9.21
N VAL A 274 -20.67 -0.17 9.76
CA VAL A 274 -19.90 0.83 8.99
C VAL A 274 -19.18 0.15 7.83
N ILE A 275 -19.30 0.76 6.65
CA ILE A 275 -18.53 0.34 5.47
C ILE A 275 -17.31 1.23 5.41
N ILE A 276 -16.14 0.61 5.63
CA ILE A 276 -14.84 1.28 5.56
C ILE A 276 -14.57 1.80 4.13
N GLY A 277 -14.01 3.01 4.04
CA GLY A 277 -13.69 3.66 2.77
C GLY A 277 -14.85 4.44 2.14
N LYS A 278 -15.93 4.69 2.90
CA LYS A 278 -17.13 5.40 2.41
C LYS A 278 -17.36 6.79 3.03
N THR A 279 -16.53 7.22 3.97
CA THR A 279 -16.65 8.57 4.54
C THR A 279 -15.82 9.59 3.77
N ASP A 280 -16.37 10.78 3.56
CA ASP A 280 -15.66 11.91 2.94
C ASP A 280 -14.59 12.52 3.86
N LEU A 281 -14.58 12.13 5.15
CA LEU A 281 -13.60 12.61 6.14
C LEU A 281 -12.27 11.88 6.08
N VAL A 282 -12.18 10.74 5.40
CA VAL A 282 -10.92 9.97 5.28
C VAL A 282 -10.54 9.82 3.83
N ARG A 283 -9.45 10.47 3.43
CA ARG A 283 -8.90 10.35 2.09
C ARG A 283 -7.65 9.48 2.11
N ARG A 284 -7.67 8.43 1.33
CA ARG A 284 -6.52 7.53 1.14
C ARG A 284 -5.86 7.83 -0.20
N ILE A 285 -4.53 7.95 -0.20
CA ILE A 285 -3.73 8.24 -1.40
C ILE A 285 -2.86 7.04 -1.72
N GLY A 286 -2.94 6.57 -2.94
CA GLY A 286 -2.20 5.42 -3.45
C GLY A 286 -3.10 4.37 -4.10
N LYS A 287 -2.49 3.28 -4.56
CA LYS A 287 -3.22 2.12 -5.09
C LYS A 287 -4.15 1.54 -4.01
N PRO A 288 -5.39 1.14 -4.28
CA PRO A 288 -6.00 0.92 -5.61
C PRO A 288 -6.74 2.15 -6.19
N HIS A 289 -6.58 3.34 -5.60
CA HIS A 289 -7.32 4.53 -6.04
C HIS A 289 -6.81 5.02 -7.41
N SER A 290 -7.75 5.36 -8.31
CA SER A 290 -7.47 5.67 -9.72
C SER A 290 -6.56 6.89 -9.92
N GLU A 291 -6.57 7.85 -8.99
CA GLU A 291 -5.83 9.10 -9.12
C GLU A 291 -4.33 8.90 -9.31
N VAL A 292 -3.75 7.88 -8.68
CA VAL A 292 -2.31 7.61 -8.84
C VAL A 292 -1.99 6.95 -10.18
N TYR A 293 -2.93 6.18 -10.74
CA TYR A 293 -2.82 5.62 -12.09
C TYR A 293 -3.00 6.70 -13.15
N GLU A 294 -3.96 7.60 -12.98
CA GLU A 294 -4.17 8.75 -13.86
C GLU A 294 -2.93 9.64 -13.91
N LEU A 295 -2.32 9.88 -12.74
CA LEU A 295 -1.05 10.61 -12.63
C LEU A 295 0.08 9.86 -13.35
N ALA A 296 0.20 8.54 -13.15
CA ALA A 296 1.22 7.70 -13.79
C ALA A 296 1.10 7.69 -15.31
N LEU A 297 -0.11 7.77 -15.83
CA LEU A 297 -0.41 7.74 -17.26
C LEU A 297 -0.55 9.15 -17.86
N SER A 298 -0.28 10.20 -17.07
CA SER A 298 -0.46 11.61 -17.49
C SER A 298 -1.87 11.91 -18.03
N ARG A 299 -2.88 11.17 -17.51
CA ARG A 299 -4.29 11.37 -17.86
C ARG A 299 -4.90 12.46 -16.98
N LYS A 300 -5.97 13.10 -17.45
CA LYS A 300 -6.78 13.96 -16.59
C LYS A 300 -7.53 13.10 -15.57
N VAL A 301 -7.63 13.58 -14.35
CA VAL A 301 -8.41 12.92 -13.28
C VAL A 301 -9.84 12.69 -13.77
N GLY A 302 -10.31 11.43 -13.69
CA GLY A 302 -11.64 11.02 -14.13
C GLY A 302 -11.76 10.61 -15.62
N ASP A 303 -10.68 10.68 -16.40
CA ASP A 303 -10.70 10.21 -17.80
C ASP A 303 -10.30 8.74 -17.93
N LEU A 304 -11.23 7.86 -17.58
CA LEU A 304 -11.10 6.40 -17.75
C LEU A 304 -11.66 5.91 -19.10
N SER A 305 -11.91 6.81 -20.05
CA SER A 305 -12.66 6.51 -21.26
C SER A 305 -11.94 5.63 -22.30
N ASN A 306 -10.62 5.43 -22.16
CA ASN A 306 -9.83 4.59 -23.07
C ASN A 306 -8.98 3.61 -22.25
N VAL A 307 -9.37 2.33 -22.29
CA VAL A 307 -8.50 1.23 -21.87
C VAL A 307 -7.29 1.23 -22.79
N ASP A 308 -6.14 1.55 -22.25
CA ASP A 308 -4.90 1.45 -23.00
C ASP A 308 -4.35 0.03 -22.82
N SER A 309 -4.65 -0.86 -23.77
CA SER A 309 -4.16 -2.24 -23.78
C SER A 309 -2.64 -2.34 -23.95
N SER A 310 -1.93 -1.22 -24.03
CA SER A 310 -0.48 -1.14 -24.04
C SER A 310 0.14 -0.94 -22.65
N VAL A 311 -0.68 -0.82 -21.60
CA VAL A 311 -0.22 -0.60 -20.22
C VAL A 311 -0.48 -1.82 -19.36
N ILE A 312 0.50 -2.21 -18.56
CA ILE A 312 0.37 -3.30 -17.60
C ILE A 312 0.83 -2.86 -16.20
N MET A 313 0.00 -3.11 -15.18
CA MET A 313 0.38 -2.98 -13.77
C MET A 313 1.03 -4.26 -13.31
N VAL A 314 2.25 -4.17 -12.81
CA VAL A 314 3.01 -5.28 -12.22
C VAL A 314 3.01 -5.11 -10.70
N GLY A 315 2.37 -6.02 -10.00
CA GLY A 315 2.25 -5.94 -8.55
C GLY A 315 2.08 -7.30 -7.89
N ASP A 316 2.27 -7.35 -6.57
CA ASP A 316 2.15 -8.56 -5.77
C ASP A 316 0.84 -8.62 -4.95
N ALA A 317 0.19 -7.46 -4.73
CA ALA A 317 -0.96 -7.35 -3.84
C ALA A 317 -2.29 -7.29 -4.61
N LEU A 318 -3.18 -8.24 -4.32
CA LEU A 318 -4.54 -8.28 -4.91
C LEU A 318 -5.35 -7.04 -4.54
N GLU A 319 -5.23 -6.56 -3.29
CA GLU A 319 -5.99 -5.43 -2.75
C GLU A 319 -5.64 -4.08 -3.38
N THR A 320 -4.43 -3.91 -3.84
CA THR A 320 -3.92 -2.62 -4.29
C THR A 320 -3.57 -2.62 -5.77
N ASP A 321 -2.72 -3.54 -6.22
CA ASP A 321 -2.22 -3.57 -7.59
C ASP A 321 -3.26 -4.09 -8.58
N ILE A 322 -3.83 -5.26 -8.26
CA ILE A 322 -4.74 -5.94 -9.20
C ILE A 322 -6.10 -5.24 -9.22
N ILE A 323 -6.65 -4.89 -8.05
CA ILE A 323 -7.88 -4.09 -7.96
C ILE A 323 -7.67 -2.71 -8.61
N GLY A 324 -6.55 -2.06 -8.35
CA GLY A 324 -6.25 -0.74 -8.88
C GLY A 324 -6.08 -0.75 -10.40
N GLY A 325 -5.38 -1.76 -10.95
CA GLY A 325 -5.29 -1.97 -12.39
C GLY A 325 -6.67 -2.14 -13.02
N LYS A 326 -7.50 -3.03 -12.46
CA LYS A 326 -8.89 -3.23 -12.90
C LYS A 326 -9.70 -1.93 -12.85
N ALA A 327 -9.65 -1.18 -11.72
CA ALA A 327 -10.40 0.06 -11.55
C ALA A 327 -9.95 1.18 -12.50
N SER A 328 -8.69 1.13 -12.94
CA SER A 328 -8.08 2.11 -13.85
C SER A 328 -8.08 1.65 -15.31
N ALA A 329 -8.76 0.54 -15.62
CA ALA A 329 -8.79 -0.09 -16.95
C ALA A 329 -7.38 -0.37 -17.51
N VAL A 330 -6.48 -0.86 -16.65
CA VAL A 330 -5.12 -1.26 -16.97
C VAL A 330 -5.00 -2.76 -16.75
N GLU A 331 -4.35 -3.46 -17.67
CA GLU A 331 -4.07 -4.89 -17.51
C GLU A 331 -3.09 -5.14 -16.38
N SER A 332 -3.05 -6.37 -15.83
CA SER A 332 -2.25 -6.65 -14.65
C SER A 332 -1.45 -7.96 -14.75
N LEU A 333 -0.22 -7.91 -14.23
CA LEU A 333 0.65 -9.05 -13.98
C LEU A 333 0.78 -9.24 -12.47
N TRP A 334 0.24 -10.34 -11.95
CA TRP A 334 0.35 -10.67 -10.54
C TRP A 334 1.62 -11.47 -10.27
N VAL A 335 2.52 -10.93 -9.44
CA VAL A 335 3.76 -11.55 -8.98
C VAL A 335 3.48 -12.29 -7.68
N VAL A 336 3.62 -13.62 -7.66
CA VAL A 336 3.08 -14.42 -6.55
C VAL A 336 4.12 -15.01 -5.61
N ALA A 337 5.40 -15.12 -6.00
CA ALA A 337 6.40 -15.82 -5.19
C ALA A 337 7.31 -14.88 -4.36
N ASP A 338 7.35 -13.59 -4.67
CA ASP A 338 8.20 -12.61 -3.99
C ASP A 338 7.42 -11.67 -3.05
N GLY A 339 6.08 -11.62 -3.15
CA GLY A 339 5.25 -10.62 -2.51
C GLY A 339 4.41 -11.10 -1.32
N ILE A 340 3.41 -10.29 -0.97
CA ILE A 340 2.57 -10.45 0.25
C ILE A 340 1.81 -11.78 0.29
N HIS A 341 1.51 -12.38 -0.85
CA HIS A 341 0.79 -13.64 -0.95
C HIS A 341 1.70 -14.87 -1.06
N SER A 342 3.03 -14.71 -1.06
CA SER A 342 3.99 -15.79 -1.34
C SER A 342 3.85 -16.98 -0.38
N GLU A 343 3.80 -16.75 0.92
CA GLU A 343 3.62 -17.82 1.92
C GLU A 343 2.27 -18.54 1.77
N ALA A 344 1.21 -17.78 1.49
CA ALA A 344 -0.12 -18.35 1.31
C ALA A 344 -0.22 -19.19 0.03
N VAL A 345 0.37 -18.71 -1.07
CA VAL A 345 0.43 -19.45 -2.35
C VAL A 345 1.26 -20.72 -2.20
N GLU A 346 2.39 -20.66 -1.50
CA GLU A 346 3.22 -21.84 -1.23
C GLU A 346 2.46 -22.85 -0.35
N GLY A 347 1.81 -22.39 0.71
CA GLY A 347 0.97 -23.21 1.58
C GLY A 347 -0.21 -23.87 0.88
N ALA A 348 -0.75 -23.26 -0.18
CA ALA A 348 -1.83 -23.76 -1.03
C ALA A 348 -1.36 -24.69 -2.18
N GLY A 349 -0.10 -25.11 -2.18
CA GLY A 349 0.47 -26.03 -3.17
C GLY A 349 1.49 -25.41 -4.11
N GLY A 350 1.75 -24.12 -3.98
CA GLY A 350 2.74 -23.36 -4.75
C GLY A 350 2.24 -22.92 -6.13
N TYR A 351 3.06 -22.11 -6.78
CA TYR A 351 2.78 -21.53 -8.10
C TYR A 351 2.39 -22.56 -9.16
N SER A 352 3.09 -23.71 -9.20
CA SER A 352 2.91 -24.73 -10.24
C SER A 352 1.71 -25.66 -10.02
N ASN A 353 1.06 -25.63 -8.85
CA ASN A 353 0.04 -26.60 -8.46
C ASN A 353 -1.30 -25.94 -8.04
N GLY A 354 -1.58 -24.75 -8.56
CA GLY A 354 -2.88 -24.09 -8.35
C GLY A 354 -3.00 -23.25 -7.08
N GLY A 355 -1.88 -23.00 -6.37
CA GLY A 355 -1.89 -22.18 -5.15
C GLY A 355 -2.37 -20.75 -5.42
N ALA A 356 -2.00 -20.16 -6.55
CA ALA A 356 -2.45 -18.82 -6.92
C ALA A 356 -3.96 -18.76 -7.17
N GLU A 357 -4.56 -19.78 -7.82
CA GLU A 357 -6.00 -19.87 -8.02
C GLU A 357 -6.75 -19.99 -6.71
N GLU A 358 -6.24 -20.79 -5.77
CA GLU A 358 -6.87 -20.99 -4.46
C GLU A 358 -6.88 -19.69 -3.66
N ILE A 359 -5.75 -18.97 -3.62
CA ILE A 359 -5.65 -17.67 -2.95
C ILE A 359 -6.57 -16.64 -3.60
N LEU A 360 -6.57 -16.53 -4.92
CA LEU A 360 -7.45 -15.61 -5.64
C LEU A 360 -8.93 -15.91 -5.41
N LYS A 361 -9.29 -17.20 -5.41
CA LYS A 361 -10.65 -17.64 -5.11
C LYS A 361 -11.05 -17.25 -3.68
N GLY A 362 -10.21 -17.58 -2.70
CA GLY A 362 -10.44 -17.22 -1.29
C GLY A 362 -10.60 -15.72 -1.09
N PHE A 363 -9.75 -14.93 -1.76
CA PHE A 363 -9.83 -13.48 -1.75
C PHE A 363 -11.18 -12.94 -2.28
N ASN A 364 -11.62 -13.42 -3.44
CA ASN A 364 -12.91 -13.00 -4.02
C ASN A 364 -14.10 -13.41 -3.12
N GLU A 365 -14.07 -14.63 -2.55
CA GLU A 365 -15.10 -15.12 -1.63
C GLU A 365 -15.17 -14.29 -0.34
N GLU A 366 -14.02 -13.96 0.27
CA GLU A 366 -13.94 -13.12 1.47
C GLU A 366 -14.51 -11.72 1.24
N LYS A 367 -14.21 -11.12 0.08
CA LYS A 367 -14.73 -9.79 -0.28
C LYS A 367 -16.18 -9.83 -0.79
N GLY A 368 -16.75 -11.01 -1.02
CA GLY A 368 -18.10 -11.16 -1.58
C GLY A 368 -18.19 -10.71 -3.04
N TYR A 369 -17.07 -10.71 -3.77
CA TYR A 369 -17.03 -10.33 -5.18
C TYR A 369 -17.64 -11.43 -6.06
N THR A 370 -18.48 -11.05 -7.00
CA THR A 370 -19.15 -11.96 -7.93
C THR A 370 -19.25 -11.34 -9.32
N ASN A 371 -19.25 -12.17 -10.36
CA ASN A 371 -19.46 -11.74 -11.74
C ASN A 371 -18.48 -10.61 -12.16
N GLU A 372 -18.99 -9.43 -12.47
CA GLU A 372 -18.21 -8.28 -12.96
C GLU A 372 -17.25 -7.71 -11.90
N ASP A 373 -17.56 -7.90 -10.61
CA ASP A 373 -16.73 -7.43 -9.51
C ASP A 373 -15.52 -8.34 -9.24
N LEU A 374 -15.53 -9.59 -9.77
CA LEU A 374 -14.42 -10.53 -9.55
C LEU A 374 -13.07 -9.89 -9.88
N VAL A 375 -12.18 -9.96 -8.90
CA VAL A 375 -10.77 -9.60 -9.11
C VAL A 375 -10.11 -10.74 -9.85
N ARG A 376 -9.46 -10.42 -10.98
CA ARG A 376 -8.74 -11.39 -11.80
C ARG A 376 -7.57 -10.68 -12.47
N PRO A 377 -6.32 -11.10 -12.20
CA PRO A 377 -5.17 -10.61 -12.94
C PRO A 377 -5.25 -11.05 -14.40
N THR A 378 -4.71 -10.26 -15.31
CA THR A 378 -4.60 -10.62 -16.73
C THR A 378 -3.61 -11.76 -16.90
N HIS A 379 -2.43 -11.63 -16.25
CA HIS A 379 -1.38 -12.63 -16.25
C HIS A 379 -0.91 -12.91 -14.83
N VAL A 380 -0.30 -14.08 -14.62
CA VAL A 380 0.33 -14.49 -13.36
C VAL A 380 1.75 -14.96 -13.65
N VAL A 381 2.69 -14.50 -12.83
CA VAL A 381 4.09 -14.91 -12.91
C VAL A 381 4.62 -15.29 -11.52
N SER A 382 5.53 -16.24 -11.44
CA SER A 382 6.19 -16.55 -10.17
C SER A 382 6.94 -15.34 -9.62
N ASN A 383 7.86 -14.81 -10.40
CA ASN A 383 8.74 -13.70 -10.03
C ASN A 383 8.85 -12.71 -11.19
N PHE A 384 9.10 -11.44 -10.90
CA PHE A 384 9.36 -10.43 -11.94
C PHE A 384 10.75 -10.62 -12.54
N ARG A 385 10.87 -11.63 -13.41
CA ARG A 385 12.12 -12.01 -14.10
C ARG A 385 11.91 -12.13 -15.60
N TRP A 386 13.02 -11.94 -16.36
CA TRP A 386 13.03 -12.01 -17.82
C TRP A 386 12.68 -13.40 -18.39
#